data_f4366eeb0cf5e153a364b8d8e59bbd16
#
_entry.id   f4366eeb0cf5e153a364b8d8e59bbd16
#
_cell.length_a   1.000
_cell.length_b   1.000
_cell.length_c   1.000
_cell.angle_alpha   90.00
_cell.angle_beta   90.00
_cell.angle_gamma   90.00
#
_symmetry.space_group_name_H-M   'P 1'
#
loop_
_entity.id
_entity.type
_entity.pdbx_description
1 polymer ?
#
loop_
_entity_poly.entity_id
_entity_poly.type
_entity_poly.pdbx_seq_one_letter_code
_entity_poly.pdbx_strand_id
1 'polypeptide(L)'
;MHEGVAIPGAAELIKHWQDTQTPFLVLTNNSIYTPRDLAARLQAGGLNVPEDAIWTSALATAAFLKSQKPNGSAFVIGEAGMTTALHEVGYIQTDVNPDYVVLGETRNFSFENLTKAIRLIVGGARFIATNPDATGPSAEGVLPATGSVAALITKATGREPYIVGKPNPMMFRSAMNKIQAHSESTGMIGDRMDTDVVAGIEAGLHTVLVLTGIADQTEIETVSYTHLTLPTTSRV
;
A
#
# COMPACT_ATOMS: atom_id res chain seq x y z
N MET A 1 3.42 2.92 -13.56
CA MET A 1 3.21 4.25 -14.20
C MET A 1 4.31 5.17 -13.77
N HIS A 2 4.83 5.96 -14.68
CA HIS A 2 5.81 7.00 -14.37
C HIS A 2 5.18 8.36 -14.74
N GLU A 3 5.17 9.30 -13.80
CA GLU A 3 4.58 10.66 -13.96
C GLU A 3 3.15 10.68 -14.54
N GLY A 4 2.34 9.70 -14.20
CA GLY A 4 0.95 9.60 -14.65
C GLY A 4 0.77 8.96 -16.03
N VAL A 5 1.83 8.51 -16.68
CA VAL A 5 1.79 7.84 -17.99
C VAL A 5 2.14 6.35 -17.84
N ALA A 6 1.48 5.51 -18.62
CA ALA A 6 1.79 4.08 -18.66
C ALA A 6 3.23 3.87 -19.19
N ILE A 7 3.99 3.00 -18.52
CA ILE A 7 5.30 2.55 -19.05
C ILE A 7 5.08 1.63 -20.25
N PRO A 8 6.01 1.62 -21.22
CA PRO A 8 5.91 0.73 -22.40
C PRO A 8 5.71 -0.73 -21.99
N GLY A 9 4.80 -1.42 -22.66
CA GLY A 9 4.47 -2.82 -22.39
C GLY A 9 3.47 -3.07 -21.25
N ALA A 10 3.21 -2.09 -20.37
CA ALA A 10 2.31 -2.30 -19.23
C ALA A 10 0.84 -2.45 -19.66
N ALA A 11 0.40 -1.67 -20.65
CA ALA A 11 -0.98 -1.76 -21.15
C ALA A 11 -1.23 -3.10 -21.86
N GLU A 12 -0.26 -3.55 -22.66
CA GLU A 12 -0.30 -4.82 -23.35
C GLU A 12 -0.32 -6.01 -22.38
N LEU A 13 0.49 -5.94 -21.31
CA LEU A 13 0.53 -6.97 -20.28
C LEU A 13 -0.81 -7.08 -19.54
N ILE A 14 -1.38 -5.95 -19.11
CA ILE A 14 -2.68 -5.92 -18.44
C ILE A 14 -3.77 -6.46 -19.37
N LYS A 15 -3.78 -6.03 -20.63
CA LYS A 15 -4.71 -6.53 -21.62
C LYS A 15 -4.56 -8.04 -21.83
N HIS A 16 -3.33 -8.54 -21.93
CA HIS A 16 -3.08 -9.98 -22.04
C HIS A 16 -3.66 -10.77 -20.86
N TRP A 17 -3.46 -10.33 -19.63
CA TRP A 17 -4.04 -10.99 -18.44
C TRP A 17 -5.57 -10.96 -18.45
N GLN A 18 -6.18 -9.87 -18.91
CA GLN A 18 -7.64 -9.78 -19.06
C GLN A 18 -8.16 -10.74 -20.15
N ASP A 19 -7.50 -10.77 -21.32
CA ASP A 19 -7.88 -11.63 -22.44
C ASP A 19 -7.72 -13.13 -22.09
N THR A 20 -6.71 -13.48 -21.31
CA THR A 20 -6.44 -14.86 -20.84
C THR A 20 -7.15 -15.20 -19.53
N GLN A 21 -7.89 -14.28 -18.95
CA GLN A 21 -8.52 -14.43 -17.62
C GLN A 21 -7.54 -14.82 -16.51
N THR A 22 -6.28 -14.40 -16.64
CA THR A 22 -5.26 -14.60 -15.61
C THR A 22 -5.57 -13.69 -14.42
N PRO A 23 -5.77 -14.22 -13.19
CA PRO A 23 -6.03 -13.40 -12.03
C PRO A 23 -4.84 -12.48 -11.73
N PHE A 24 -5.09 -11.21 -11.53
CA PHE A 24 -4.07 -10.24 -11.15
C PHE A 24 -4.63 -9.14 -10.25
N LEU A 25 -3.75 -8.50 -9.47
CA LEU A 25 -4.05 -7.30 -8.69
C LEU A 25 -2.94 -6.27 -8.87
N VAL A 26 -3.34 -5.01 -8.97
CA VAL A 26 -2.43 -3.87 -8.85
C VAL A 26 -2.36 -3.46 -7.39
N LEU A 27 -1.19 -3.69 -6.74
CA LEU A 27 -0.94 -3.37 -5.35
C LEU A 27 -0.30 -1.99 -5.20
N THR A 28 -0.83 -1.18 -4.30
CA THR A 28 -0.29 0.16 -4.03
C THR A 28 -0.37 0.53 -2.55
N ASN A 29 0.67 1.22 -2.05
CA ASN A 29 0.65 1.82 -0.71
C ASN A 29 -0.28 3.03 -0.61
N ASN A 30 -0.84 3.49 -1.72
CA ASN A 30 -1.79 4.59 -1.71
C ASN A 30 -3.01 4.29 -0.84
N SER A 31 -3.36 5.21 0.03
CA SER A 31 -4.56 5.15 0.87
C SER A 31 -5.47 6.39 0.71
N ILE A 32 -5.11 7.32 -0.18
CA ILE A 32 -5.87 8.54 -0.45
C ILE A 32 -7.13 8.23 -1.25
N TYR A 33 -6.96 7.46 -2.33
CA TYR A 33 -8.00 7.23 -3.32
C TYR A 33 -8.71 5.90 -3.10
N THR A 34 -10.00 5.88 -3.40
CA THR A 34 -10.75 4.62 -3.54
C THR A 34 -10.26 3.82 -4.75
N PRO A 35 -10.49 2.49 -4.83
CA PRO A 35 -10.19 1.72 -6.03
C PRO A 35 -10.82 2.31 -7.31
N ARG A 36 -12.03 2.83 -7.21
CA ARG A 36 -12.74 3.50 -8.31
C ARG A 36 -11.99 4.74 -8.81
N ASP A 37 -11.52 5.59 -7.90
CA ASP A 37 -10.77 6.79 -8.25
C ASP A 37 -9.42 6.43 -8.86
N LEU A 38 -8.77 5.37 -8.34
CA LEU A 38 -7.51 4.87 -8.90
C LEU A 38 -7.70 4.27 -10.28
N ALA A 39 -8.76 3.48 -10.51
CA ALA A 39 -9.08 2.94 -11.82
C ALA A 39 -9.24 4.06 -12.86
N ALA A 40 -9.99 5.11 -12.52
CA ALA A 40 -10.17 6.27 -13.40
C ALA A 40 -8.84 7.00 -13.69
N ARG A 41 -7.96 7.14 -12.69
CA ARG A 41 -6.61 7.74 -12.86
C ARG A 41 -5.68 6.87 -13.70
N LEU A 42 -5.70 5.57 -13.50
CA LEU A 42 -4.94 4.60 -14.30
C LEU A 42 -5.41 4.63 -15.76
N GLN A 43 -6.72 4.66 -15.98
CA GLN A 43 -7.31 4.76 -17.33
C GLN A 43 -6.91 6.06 -18.05
N ALA A 44 -6.93 7.19 -17.34
CA ALA A 44 -6.47 8.47 -17.89
C ALA A 44 -4.98 8.44 -18.27
N GLY A 45 -4.17 7.62 -17.59
CA GLY A 45 -2.76 7.40 -17.88
C GLY A 45 -2.49 6.25 -18.88
N GLY A 46 -3.52 5.69 -19.51
CA GLY A 46 -3.39 4.64 -20.53
C GLY A 46 -3.42 3.20 -20.03
N LEU A 47 -3.75 2.96 -18.74
CA LEU A 47 -3.87 1.61 -18.17
C LEU A 47 -5.32 1.30 -17.82
N ASN A 48 -5.93 0.37 -18.53
CA ASN A 48 -7.30 -0.07 -18.26
C ASN A 48 -7.31 -1.18 -17.18
N VAL A 49 -7.26 -0.78 -15.91
CA VAL A 49 -7.31 -1.67 -14.76
C VAL A 49 -8.71 -1.61 -14.15
N PRO A 50 -9.43 -2.73 -14.03
CA PRO A 50 -10.74 -2.75 -13.38
C PRO A 50 -10.62 -2.40 -11.87
N GLU A 51 -11.65 -1.82 -11.32
CA GLU A 51 -11.71 -1.42 -9.90
C GLU A 51 -11.44 -2.60 -8.94
N ASP A 52 -12.01 -3.76 -9.24
CA ASP A 52 -11.86 -4.98 -8.45
C ASP A 52 -10.46 -5.61 -8.53
N ALA A 53 -9.65 -5.23 -9.54
CA ALA A 53 -8.25 -5.61 -9.67
C ALA A 53 -7.28 -4.64 -8.97
N ILE A 54 -7.78 -3.70 -8.16
CA ILE A 54 -6.94 -2.77 -7.38
C ILE A 54 -6.98 -3.16 -5.90
N TRP A 55 -5.80 -3.27 -5.29
CA TRP A 55 -5.64 -3.54 -3.87
C TRP A 55 -4.73 -2.50 -3.23
N THR A 56 -5.34 -1.62 -2.43
CA THR A 56 -4.67 -0.51 -1.78
C THR A 56 -4.26 -0.86 -0.35
N SER A 57 -3.33 -0.11 0.22
CA SER A 57 -3.01 -0.21 1.66
C SER A 57 -4.21 0.12 2.54
N ALA A 58 -5.14 0.96 2.07
CA ALA A 58 -6.40 1.22 2.76
C ALA A 58 -7.29 -0.03 2.84
N LEU A 59 -7.49 -0.74 1.72
CA LEU A 59 -8.24 -2.00 1.70
C LEU A 59 -7.58 -3.09 2.54
N ALA A 60 -6.24 -3.21 2.45
CA ALA A 60 -5.48 -4.14 3.28
C ALA A 60 -5.64 -3.83 4.77
N THR A 61 -5.58 -2.55 5.15
CA THR A 61 -5.79 -2.10 6.54
C THR A 61 -7.20 -2.41 7.02
N ALA A 62 -8.22 -2.13 6.21
CA ALA A 62 -9.61 -2.43 6.56
C ALA A 62 -9.84 -3.95 6.73
N ALA A 63 -9.30 -4.78 5.82
CA ALA A 63 -9.36 -6.23 5.90
C ALA A 63 -8.64 -6.77 7.15
N PHE A 64 -7.44 -6.24 7.45
CA PHE A 64 -6.69 -6.56 8.66
C PHE A 64 -7.49 -6.24 9.92
N LEU A 65 -8.00 -5.02 10.05
CA LEU A 65 -8.77 -4.61 11.22
C LEU A 65 -10.04 -5.42 11.41
N LYS A 66 -10.77 -5.71 10.32
CA LYS A 66 -11.94 -6.61 10.34
C LYS A 66 -11.57 -8.00 10.89
N SER A 67 -10.40 -8.53 10.53
CA SER A 67 -9.94 -9.83 11.04
C SER A 67 -9.54 -9.79 12.51
N GLN A 68 -8.99 -8.66 12.99
CA GLN A 68 -8.57 -8.50 14.38
C GLN A 68 -9.74 -8.22 15.33
N LYS A 69 -10.68 -7.40 14.90
CA LYS A 69 -11.86 -7.02 15.68
C LYS A 69 -13.04 -6.71 14.75
N PRO A 70 -13.89 -7.69 14.43
CA PRO A 70 -15.11 -7.41 13.68
C PRO A 70 -15.99 -6.36 14.37
N ASN A 71 -16.61 -5.47 13.57
CA ASN A 71 -17.45 -4.37 14.06
C ASN A 71 -16.76 -3.45 15.09
N GLY A 72 -15.46 -3.27 14.95
CA GLY A 72 -14.68 -2.37 15.78
C GLY A 72 -14.87 -0.90 15.44
N SER A 73 -14.12 -0.04 16.11
CA SER A 73 -14.17 1.40 15.92
C SER A 73 -12.79 1.99 15.68
N ALA A 74 -12.71 3.08 14.91
CA ALA A 74 -11.45 3.73 14.59
C ALA A 74 -11.60 5.25 14.53
N PHE A 75 -10.59 5.96 15.05
CA PHE A 75 -10.32 7.34 14.72
C PHE A 75 -9.38 7.38 13.51
N VAL A 76 -9.75 8.09 12.46
CA VAL A 76 -9.04 8.05 11.18
C VAL A 76 -8.44 9.42 10.86
N ILE A 77 -7.14 9.43 10.57
CA ILE A 77 -6.48 10.52 9.85
C ILE A 77 -6.16 9.98 8.46
N GLY A 78 -6.87 10.43 7.46
CA GLY A 78 -6.77 9.94 6.08
C GLY A 78 -7.86 10.51 5.18
N GLU A 79 -7.85 10.10 3.93
CA GLU A 79 -8.77 10.55 2.90
C GLU A 79 -9.84 9.48 2.58
N ALA A 80 -10.62 9.74 1.52
CA ALA A 80 -11.75 8.91 1.11
C ALA A 80 -11.39 7.41 0.94
N GLY A 81 -10.20 7.10 0.42
CA GLY A 81 -9.76 5.71 0.27
C GLY A 81 -9.77 4.95 1.59
N MET A 82 -9.25 5.56 2.66
CA MET A 82 -9.19 4.92 3.98
C MET A 82 -10.56 4.90 4.67
N THR A 83 -11.28 6.03 4.65
CA THR A 83 -12.56 6.13 5.34
C THR A 83 -13.63 5.23 4.70
N THR A 84 -13.67 5.16 3.37
CA THR A 84 -14.57 4.26 2.64
C THR A 84 -14.25 2.79 2.92
N ALA A 85 -12.97 2.40 2.84
CA ALA A 85 -12.56 1.02 3.08
C ALA A 85 -12.98 0.52 4.49
N LEU A 86 -12.84 1.36 5.52
CA LEU A 86 -13.28 1.02 6.87
C LEU A 86 -14.80 0.95 6.98
N HIS A 87 -15.52 1.87 6.34
CA HIS A 87 -16.97 1.85 6.32
C HIS A 87 -17.52 0.57 5.69
N GLU A 88 -16.97 0.16 4.55
CA GLU A 88 -17.39 -1.05 3.83
C GLU A 88 -17.19 -2.36 4.62
N VAL A 89 -16.23 -2.40 5.53
CA VAL A 89 -16.02 -3.56 6.41
C VAL A 89 -16.78 -3.46 7.74
N GLY A 90 -17.62 -2.42 7.91
CA GLY A 90 -18.52 -2.25 9.07
C GLY A 90 -17.85 -1.57 10.28
N TYR A 91 -16.74 -0.85 10.08
CA TYR A 91 -16.10 -0.10 11.17
C TYR A 91 -16.82 1.21 11.47
N ILE A 92 -16.99 1.49 12.76
CA ILE A 92 -17.52 2.78 13.23
C ILE A 92 -16.37 3.79 13.30
N GLN A 93 -16.49 4.87 12.54
CA GLN A 93 -15.52 5.97 12.62
C GLN A 93 -15.95 6.96 13.70
N THR A 94 -15.14 7.07 14.75
CA THR A 94 -15.45 7.88 15.94
C THR A 94 -14.20 8.40 16.63
N ASP A 95 -14.32 9.49 17.34
CA ASP A 95 -13.29 10.04 18.24
C ASP A 95 -13.56 9.75 19.72
N VAL A 96 -14.61 8.98 20.01
CA VAL A 96 -15.00 8.60 21.37
C VAL A 96 -14.57 7.18 21.67
N ASN A 97 -13.48 7.01 22.41
CA ASN A 97 -12.90 5.73 22.85
C ASN A 97 -12.78 4.69 21.71
N PRO A 98 -12.15 5.03 20.57
CA PRO A 98 -12.00 4.09 19.49
C PRO A 98 -11.04 2.94 19.86
N ASP A 99 -11.22 1.79 19.23
CA ASP A 99 -10.31 0.65 19.37
C ASP A 99 -8.96 0.90 18.72
N TYR A 100 -8.99 1.68 17.63
CA TYR A 100 -7.83 1.97 16.81
C TYR A 100 -7.72 3.45 16.46
N VAL A 101 -6.50 3.94 16.35
CA VAL A 101 -6.16 5.15 15.59
C VAL A 101 -5.51 4.69 14.29
N VAL A 102 -6.10 5.06 13.17
CA VAL A 102 -5.62 4.68 11.82
C VAL A 102 -5.09 5.91 11.11
N LEU A 103 -3.80 5.86 10.76
CA LEU A 103 -3.13 6.89 9.99
C LEU A 103 -2.96 6.42 8.54
N GLY A 104 -3.62 7.10 7.63
CA GLY A 104 -3.44 6.98 6.19
C GLY A 104 -2.76 8.21 5.60
N GLU A 105 -2.54 8.18 4.29
CA GLU A 105 -2.03 9.33 3.57
C GLU A 105 -3.08 10.43 3.50
N THR A 106 -2.64 11.66 3.74
CA THR A 106 -3.40 12.88 3.52
C THR A 106 -2.45 14.05 3.30
N ARG A 107 -2.91 15.08 2.64
CA ARG A 107 -2.20 16.36 2.54
C ARG A 107 -2.73 17.39 3.53
N ASN A 108 -3.79 17.04 4.27
CA ASN A 108 -4.47 17.94 5.19
C ASN A 108 -4.30 17.46 6.64
N PHE A 109 -3.10 17.65 7.20
CA PHE A 109 -2.86 17.41 8.62
C PHE A 109 -3.23 18.64 9.45
N SER A 110 -4.22 18.51 10.33
CA SER A 110 -4.49 19.55 11.32
C SER A 110 -3.80 19.22 12.64
N PHE A 111 -3.31 20.25 13.32
CA PHE A 111 -2.74 20.12 14.66
C PHE A 111 -3.75 19.50 15.65
N GLU A 112 -5.03 19.84 15.50
CA GLU A 112 -6.11 19.30 16.32
C GLU A 112 -6.26 17.78 16.13
N ASN A 113 -6.31 17.31 14.88
CA ASN A 113 -6.43 15.87 14.59
C ASN A 113 -5.22 15.09 15.08
N LEU A 114 -4.00 15.63 14.91
CA LEU A 114 -2.79 15.01 15.45
C LEU A 114 -2.81 14.94 16.97
N THR A 115 -3.22 16.02 17.63
CA THR A 115 -3.35 16.06 19.09
C THR A 115 -4.37 15.05 19.59
N LYS A 116 -5.52 14.93 18.90
CA LYS A 116 -6.56 13.96 19.22
C LYS A 116 -6.03 12.52 19.05
N ALA A 117 -5.38 12.20 17.95
CA ALA A 117 -4.75 10.90 17.72
C ALA A 117 -3.78 10.53 18.84
N ILE A 118 -2.87 11.45 19.20
CA ILE A 118 -1.91 11.25 20.29
C ILE A 118 -2.62 10.93 21.61
N ARG A 119 -3.63 11.70 21.98
CA ARG A 119 -4.41 11.47 23.22
C ARG A 119 -5.13 10.12 23.21
N LEU A 120 -5.72 9.73 22.10
CA LEU A 120 -6.40 8.44 21.95
C LEU A 120 -5.41 7.27 22.07
N ILE A 121 -4.24 7.37 21.44
CA ILE A 121 -3.18 6.34 21.53
C ILE A 121 -2.66 6.23 22.97
N VAL A 122 -2.39 7.35 23.64
CA VAL A 122 -1.99 7.35 25.05
C VAL A 122 -3.10 6.77 25.91
N GLY A 123 -4.37 7.03 25.59
CA GLY A 123 -5.55 6.47 26.25
C GLY A 123 -5.78 4.98 26.02
N GLY A 124 -5.00 4.32 25.14
CA GLY A 124 -5.04 2.86 24.93
C GLY A 124 -5.52 2.40 23.56
N ALA A 125 -5.93 3.29 22.67
CA ALA A 125 -6.23 2.93 21.27
C ALA A 125 -4.96 2.39 20.59
N ARG A 126 -5.10 1.33 19.78
CA ARG A 126 -3.98 0.75 19.04
C ARG A 126 -3.64 1.61 17.84
N PHE A 127 -2.34 1.87 17.64
CA PHE A 127 -1.87 2.69 16.53
C PHE A 127 -1.58 1.85 15.29
N ILE A 128 -2.22 2.19 14.16
CA ILE A 128 -2.09 1.55 12.86
C ILE A 128 -1.69 2.60 11.84
N ALA A 129 -0.78 2.25 10.93
CA ALA A 129 -0.44 3.09 9.78
C ALA A 129 -0.55 2.30 8.47
N THR A 130 -0.98 2.97 7.41
CA THR A 130 -1.21 2.32 6.11
C THR A 130 0.08 1.98 5.38
N ASN A 131 1.15 2.75 5.57
CA ASN A 131 2.47 2.50 4.97
C ASN A 131 3.60 3.19 5.75
N PRO A 132 4.88 2.78 5.55
CA PRO A 132 6.03 3.33 6.25
C PRO A 132 6.70 4.48 5.48
N ASP A 133 6.19 4.85 4.31
CA ASP A 133 6.85 5.77 3.40
C ASP A 133 7.10 7.12 4.08
N ALA A 134 8.37 7.50 4.25
CA ALA A 134 8.74 8.76 4.88
C ALA A 134 8.43 9.96 3.98
N THR A 135 8.56 9.76 2.67
CA THR A 135 8.33 10.80 1.65
C THR A 135 7.52 10.25 0.50
N GLY A 136 6.79 11.13 -0.17
CA GLY A 136 6.08 10.85 -1.40
C GLY A 136 6.59 11.71 -2.55
N PRO A 137 6.32 11.31 -3.81
CA PRO A 137 6.68 12.12 -4.98
C PRO A 137 5.81 13.36 -5.10
N SER A 138 6.42 14.48 -5.45
CA SER A 138 5.74 15.74 -5.73
C SER A 138 6.50 16.49 -6.82
N ALA A 139 5.80 17.23 -7.66
CA ALA A 139 6.40 18.09 -8.67
C ALA A 139 7.25 19.23 -8.04
N GLU A 140 6.96 19.59 -6.80
CA GLU A 140 7.63 20.68 -6.07
C GLU A 140 8.79 20.19 -5.20
N GLY A 141 9.10 18.87 -5.22
CA GLY A 141 10.17 18.26 -4.43
C GLY A 141 9.67 17.27 -3.38
N VAL A 142 10.36 17.16 -2.24
CA VAL A 142 10.05 16.18 -1.19
C VAL A 142 8.75 16.56 -0.46
N LEU A 143 7.82 15.60 -0.44
CA LEU A 143 6.57 15.70 0.31
C LEU A 143 6.58 14.72 1.48
N PRO A 144 6.33 15.15 2.73
CA PRO A 144 6.16 14.21 3.85
C PRO A 144 5.01 13.24 3.60
N ALA A 145 5.24 11.95 3.85
CA ALA A 145 4.23 10.90 3.71
C ALA A 145 3.85 10.30 5.08
N THR A 146 3.06 9.23 5.07
CA THR A 146 2.49 8.60 6.27
C THR A 146 3.55 8.25 7.32
N GLY A 147 4.71 7.73 6.91
CA GLY A 147 5.79 7.36 7.82
C GLY A 147 6.36 8.54 8.62
N SER A 148 6.50 9.72 8.00
CA SER A 148 6.97 10.92 8.71
C SER A 148 5.98 11.38 9.77
N VAL A 149 4.68 11.31 9.49
CA VAL A 149 3.63 11.67 10.46
C VAL A 149 3.52 10.60 11.55
N ALA A 150 3.67 9.33 11.18
CA ALA A 150 3.76 8.23 12.14
C ALA A 150 4.92 8.44 13.12
N ALA A 151 6.10 8.83 12.63
CA ALA A 151 7.25 9.14 13.48
C ALA A 151 6.99 10.30 14.46
N LEU A 152 6.27 11.34 14.03
CA LEU A 152 5.83 12.43 14.91
C LEU A 152 4.95 11.91 16.05
N ILE A 153 3.93 11.09 15.71
CA ILE A 153 3.00 10.52 16.68
C ILE A 153 3.75 9.54 17.61
N THR A 154 4.62 8.70 17.07
CA THR A 154 5.49 7.80 17.84
C THR A 154 6.35 8.56 18.84
N LYS A 155 6.98 9.64 18.39
CA LYS A 155 7.82 10.47 19.29
C LYS A 155 7.03 11.06 20.43
N ALA A 156 5.77 11.44 20.21
CA ALA A 156 4.90 12.02 21.22
C ALA A 156 4.30 10.98 22.19
N THR A 157 4.07 9.75 21.73
CA THR A 157 3.36 8.71 22.48
C THR A 157 4.26 7.62 23.05
N GLY A 158 5.47 7.45 22.48
CA GLY A 158 6.34 6.30 22.72
C GLY A 158 5.79 4.99 22.16
N ARG A 159 4.80 5.03 21.25
CA ARG A 159 4.15 3.84 20.68
C ARG A 159 4.31 3.82 19.17
N GLU A 160 4.91 2.74 18.67
CA GLU A 160 5.05 2.50 17.23
C GLU A 160 3.73 2.04 16.61
N PRO A 161 3.43 2.41 15.36
CA PRO A 161 2.29 1.87 14.64
C PRO A 161 2.56 0.46 14.16
N TYR A 162 1.51 -0.36 14.07
CA TYR A 162 1.56 -1.53 13.20
C TYR A 162 1.29 -1.07 11.77
N ILE A 163 2.26 -1.29 10.88
CA ILE A 163 2.19 -0.90 9.47
C ILE A 163 1.63 -2.05 8.66
N VAL A 164 0.59 -1.81 7.85
CA VAL A 164 -0.09 -2.87 7.09
C VAL A 164 0.38 -2.94 5.64
N GLY A 165 0.68 -1.81 5.00
CA GLY A 165 1.11 -1.75 3.61
C GLY A 165 2.50 -2.31 3.37
N LYS A 166 2.92 -2.36 2.11
CA LYS A 166 4.28 -2.82 1.72
C LYS A 166 5.36 -2.08 2.54
N PRO A 167 6.39 -2.76 3.05
CA PRO A 167 6.79 -4.14 2.77
C PRO A 167 6.13 -5.23 3.64
N ASN A 168 5.12 -4.92 4.45
CA ASN A 168 4.51 -5.92 5.33
C ASN A 168 3.84 -7.05 4.51
N PRO A 169 4.20 -8.33 4.72
CA PRO A 169 3.64 -9.47 4.00
C PRO A 169 2.13 -9.65 4.22
N MET A 170 1.54 -9.02 5.24
CA MET A 170 0.08 -9.02 5.45
C MET A 170 -0.68 -8.45 4.26
N MET A 171 -0.15 -7.40 3.60
CA MET A 171 -0.78 -6.82 2.43
C MET A 171 -0.86 -7.84 1.29
N PHE A 172 0.21 -8.59 1.04
CA PHE A 172 0.27 -9.64 0.01
C PHE A 172 -0.65 -10.81 0.35
N ARG A 173 -0.64 -11.26 1.60
CA ARG A 173 -1.53 -12.34 2.06
C ARG A 173 -3.00 -11.97 1.87
N SER A 174 -3.39 -10.75 2.22
CA SER A 174 -4.77 -10.28 2.04
C SER A 174 -5.14 -10.14 0.56
N ALA A 175 -4.19 -9.72 -0.28
CA ALA A 175 -4.35 -9.65 -1.73
C ALA A 175 -4.54 -11.05 -2.35
N MET A 176 -3.68 -12.01 -2.00
CA MET A 176 -3.81 -13.40 -2.46
C MET A 176 -5.15 -14.03 -2.03
N ASN A 177 -5.58 -13.80 -0.80
CA ASN A 177 -6.89 -14.27 -0.34
C ASN A 177 -8.04 -13.70 -1.17
N LYS A 178 -7.94 -12.43 -1.61
CA LYS A 178 -8.96 -11.80 -2.46
C LYS A 178 -9.12 -12.50 -3.80
N ILE A 179 -8.02 -12.92 -4.43
CA ILE A 179 -8.03 -13.61 -5.73
C ILE A 179 -7.94 -15.14 -5.61
N GLN A 180 -8.01 -15.67 -4.39
CA GLN A 180 -7.93 -17.11 -4.09
C GLN A 180 -6.66 -17.77 -4.67
N ALA A 181 -5.54 -17.03 -4.63
CA ALA A 181 -4.25 -17.49 -5.12
C ALA A 181 -3.36 -18.04 -3.99
N HIS A 182 -2.43 -18.91 -4.36
CA HIS A 182 -1.41 -19.47 -3.47
C HIS A 182 -0.03 -18.87 -3.77
N SER A 183 0.79 -18.68 -2.75
CA SER A 183 2.12 -18.06 -2.91
C SER A 183 3.01 -18.78 -3.92
N GLU A 184 2.96 -20.12 -3.94
CA GLU A 184 3.77 -20.95 -4.84
C GLU A 184 3.46 -20.75 -6.34
N SER A 185 2.27 -20.25 -6.67
CA SER A 185 1.82 -20.01 -8.05
C SER A 185 1.61 -18.53 -8.35
N THR A 186 2.05 -17.64 -7.47
CA THR A 186 1.85 -16.20 -7.60
C THR A 186 3.19 -15.48 -7.83
N GLY A 187 3.21 -14.60 -8.82
CA GLY A 187 4.33 -13.70 -9.08
C GLY A 187 4.06 -12.29 -8.55
N MET A 188 5.08 -11.65 -8.00
CA MET A 188 5.11 -10.23 -7.70
C MET A 188 6.01 -9.52 -8.69
N ILE A 189 5.48 -8.51 -9.38
CA ILE A 189 6.25 -7.64 -10.28
C ILE A 189 6.30 -6.25 -9.64
N GLY A 190 7.48 -5.74 -9.38
CA GLY A 190 7.66 -4.44 -8.76
C GLY A 190 8.96 -3.76 -9.16
N ASP A 191 9.09 -2.49 -8.83
CA ASP A 191 10.21 -1.63 -9.19
C ASP A 191 11.03 -1.16 -7.97
N ARG A 192 10.70 -1.66 -6.76
CA ARG A 192 11.39 -1.28 -5.53
C ARG A 192 11.91 -2.50 -4.78
N MET A 193 13.21 -2.46 -4.47
CA MET A 193 13.87 -3.52 -3.71
C MET A 193 13.36 -3.57 -2.26
N ASP A 194 13.26 -2.42 -1.63
CA ASP A 194 12.93 -2.25 -0.20
C ASP A 194 11.46 -2.53 0.17
N THR A 195 10.56 -2.49 -0.81
CA THR A 195 9.14 -2.72 -0.58
C THR A 195 8.60 -3.92 -1.36
N ASP A 196 8.78 -3.93 -2.68
CA ASP A 196 8.13 -4.94 -3.52
C ASP A 196 8.85 -6.29 -3.45
N VAL A 197 10.17 -6.27 -3.63
CA VAL A 197 10.98 -7.50 -3.65
C VAL A 197 11.04 -8.14 -2.27
N VAL A 198 11.37 -7.35 -1.23
CA VAL A 198 11.42 -7.85 0.16
C VAL A 198 10.07 -8.46 0.56
N ALA A 199 8.98 -7.73 0.37
CA ALA A 199 7.67 -8.23 0.76
C ALA A 199 7.22 -9.46 -0.05
N GLY A 200 7.57 -9.51 -1.33
CA GLY A 200 7.29 -10.69 -2.17
C GLY A 200 8.04 -11.92 -1.67
N ILE A 201 9.34 -11.79 -1.35
CA ILE A 201 10.15 -12.88 -0.78
C ILE A 201 9.59 -13.34 0.57
N GLU A 202 9.28 -12.41 1.48
CA GLU A 202 8.71 -12.73 2.79
C GLU A 202 7.32 -13.35 2.72
N ALA A 203 6.56 -13.03 1.67
CA ALA A 203 5.26 -13.65 1.39
C ALA A 203 5.38 -15.01 0.66
N GLY A 204 6.58 -15.43 0.27
CA GLY A 204 6.84 -16.67 -0.46
C GLY A 204 6.44 -16.63 -1.93
N LEU A 205 6.45 -15.46 -2.56
CA LEU A 205 6.09 -15.23 -3.95
C LEU A 205 7.30 -15.36 -4.88
N HIS A 206 7.06 -15.64 -6.15
CA HIS A 206 8.05 -15.43 -7.19
C HIS A 206 8.17 -13.94 -7.48
N THR A 207 9.33 -13.34 -7.24
CA THR A 207 9.54 -11.90 -7.42
C THR A 207 10.26 -11.57 -8.71
N VAL A 208 9.77 -10.57 -9.41
CA VAL A 208 10.37 -10.00 -10.62
C VAL A 208 10.59 -8.50 -10.38
N LEU A 209 11.86 -8.08 -10.39
CA LEU A 209 12.21 -6.67 -10.34
C LEU A 209 12.26 -6.10 -11.76
N VAL A 210 11.57 -4.97 -11.97
CA VAL A 210 11.64 -4.21 -13.22
C VAL A 210 12.43 -2.91 -13.01
N LEU A 211 13.34 -2.61 -13.94
CA LEU A 211 14.20 -1.41 -13.87
C LEU A 211 13.57 -0.20 -14.59
N THR A 212 12.26 -0.14 -14.66
CA THR A 212 11.52 0.95 -15.30
C THR A 212 10.99 1.99 -14.29
N GLY A 213 11.33 1.84 -13.02
CA GLY A 213 10.89 2.69 -11.93
C GLY A 213 12.05 3.19 -11.06
N ILE A 214 12.02 2.89 -9.76
CA ILE A 214 12.92 3.48 -8.75
C ILE A 214 14.24 2.71 -8.66
N ALA A 215 14.22 1.37 -8.65
CA ALA A 215 15.42 0.58 -8.50
C ALA A 215 16.36 0.69 -9.69
N ASP A 216 17.66 0.80 -9.40
CA ASP A 216 18.73 0.78 -10.40
C ASP A 216 19.67 -0.43 -10.22
N GLN A 217 20.59 -0.62 -11.17
CA GLN A 217 21.54 -1.72 -11.16
C GLN A 217 22.46 -1.69 -9.93
N THR A 218 22.80 -0.51 -9.43
CA THR A 218 23.71 -0.33 -8.30
C THR A 218 23.05 -0.78 -7.00
N GLU A 219 21.76 -0.50 -6.84
CA GLU A 219 20.97 -0.94 -5.68
C GLU A 219 20.91 -2.48 -5.62
N ILE A 220 20.73 -3.15 -6.76
CA ILE A 220 20.71 -4.62 -6.84
C ILE A 220 22.02 -5.23 -6.34
N GLU A 221 23.17 -4.63 -6.71
CA GLU A 221 24.49 -5.14 -6.36
C GLU A 221 24.84 -4.91 -4.87
N THR A 222 24.19 -3.95 -4.22
CA THR A 222 24.47 -3.59 -2.81
C THR A 222 23.62 -4.36 -1.81
N VAL A 223 22.48 -4.95 -2.22
CA VAL A 223 21.60 -5.67 -1.29
C VAL A 223 22.01 -7.14 -1.13
N SER A 224 22.27 -7.54 0.11
CA SER A 224 22.79 -8.87 0.47
C SER A 224 21.72 -9.97 0.58
N TYR A 225 20.42 -9.63 0.51
CA TYR A 225 19.32 -10.57 0.75
C TYR A 225 18.74 -11.17 -0.54
N THR A 226 19.36 -10.91 -1.69
CA THR A 226 18.82 -11.39 -2.97
C THR A 226 19.81 -12.32 -3.66
N HIS A 227 19.43 -13.59 -3.81
CA HIS A 227 19.90 -14.42 -4.91
C HIS A 227 18.95 -14.19 -6.10
N LEU A 228 19.01 -13.00 -6.70
CA LEU A 228 18.26 -12.69 -7.92
C LEU A 228 18.91 -13.43 -9.08
N THR A 229 18.23 -14.44 -9.60
CA THR A 229 18.48 -14.88 -10.97
C THR A 229 17.82 -13.86 -11.88
N LEU A 230 18.58 -12.87 -12.32
CA LEU A 230 18.11 -11.97 -13.39
C LEU A 230 17.87 -12.80 -14.64
N PRO A 231 16.71 -12.71 -15.26
CA PRO A 231 16.59 -13.18 -16.64
C PRO A 231 17.54 -12.35 -17.49
N THR A 232 18.58 -12.99 -17.99
CA THR A 232 19.63 -12.39 -18.83
C THR A 232 19.13 -12.17 -20.27
N THR A 233 17.97 -11.61 -20.45
CA THR A 233 17.43 -11.16 -21.72
C THR A 233 16.47 -10.03 -21.43
N SER A 234 16.63 -8.90 -21.97
CA SER A 234 17.15 -8.51 -23.27
C SER A 234 16.91 -7.07 -23.56
N ARG A 235 17.75 -6.62 -24.34
CA ARG A 235 17.48 -5.56 -25.30
C ARG A 235 16.19 -5.82 -26.11
N VAL A 236 15.24 -4.92 -26.04
CA VAL A 236 14.59 -4.34 -27.21
C VAL A 236 14.41 -2.86 -26.93
#